data_4ecbca96441693217d7d5ab2906a387c
#
_entry.id   4ecbca96441693217d7d5ab2906a387c
#
_cell.length_a   1.000
_cell.length_b   1.000
_cell.length_c   1.000
_cell.angle_alpha   90.00
_cell.angle_beta   90.00
_cell.angle_gamma   90.00
#
_symmetry.space_group_name_H-M   'P 1'
#
loop_
_entity.id
_entity.type
_entity.pdbx_description
1 polymer ?
#
loop_
_entity_poly.entity_id
_entity_poly.type
_entity_poly.pdbx_seq_one_letter_code
_entity_poly.pdbx_strand_id
1 'polypeptide(L)'
;MESLVLSNDDFISSISLKLSRDLSQSWSFSDKKLNTSILKALNIADISKAIEMDLNAVISRDPATNTVLETFLFSKGFSALQAYRASNYHWKDQDLLSYFLQSRSSQVYGVDIHPAASIGKGIMLDHATGIVIGETSVIEDDVSIFQGVTLGGTGKEIGDRHPKVRKGVLISSGAKILGNVEIGEGAKIAAGSVVLDDVPEHMTVAGVPAKVVGKTSMKTPGTEVDHTIEEN
;
A
#
# COMPACT_ATOMS: atom_id res chain seq x y z
N MET A 1 -16.16 7.60 -18.11
CA MET A 1 -15.19 8.62 -17.68
C MET A 1 -15.89 9.89 -17.23
N GLU A 2 -16.72 10.48 -18.09
CA GLU A 2 -17.48 11.72 -17.79
C GLU A 2 -18.27 11.63 -16.47
N SER A 3 -19.01 10.55 -16.23
CA SER A 3 -19.75 10.33 -14.98
C SER A 3 -18.89 10.10 -13.73
N LEU A 4 -17.62 9.84 -13.85
CA LEU A 4 -16.70 9.69 -12.72
C LEU A 4 -16.05 11.02 -12.31
N VAL A 5 -15.83 11.90 -13.27
CA VAL A 5 -15.04 13.13 -13.08
C VAL A 5 -15.94 14.37 -13.01
N LEU A 6 -16.93 14.46 -13.90
CA LEU A 6 -17.73 15.67 -14.06
C LEU A 6 -19.07 15.68 -13.29
N SER A 7 -19.54 14.53 -12.80
CA SER A 7 -20.83 14.41 -12.09
C SER A 7 -20.70 14.38 -10.57
N ASN A 8 -19.50 14.48 -10.01
CA ASN A 8 -19.30 14.47 -8.57
C ASN A 8 -18.86 15.84 -8.08
N ASP A 9 -19.31 16.21 -6.89
CA ASP A 9 -19.07 17.51 -6.30
C ASP A 9 -17.63 17.67 -5.78
N ASP A 10 -16.92 16.54 -5.52
CA ASP A 10 -15.57 16.52 -4.99
C ASP A 10 -14.78 15.26 -5.40
N PHE A 11 -13.47 15.29 -5.15
CA PHE A 11 -12.55 14.23 -5.52
C PHE A 11 -12.77 12.93 -4.73
N ILE A 12 -13.11 13.02 -3.45
CA ILE A 12 -13.38 11.84 -2.60
C ILE A 12 -14.61 11.09 -3.10
N SER A 13 -15.66 11.81 -3.48
CA SER A 13 -16.86 11.24 -4.11
C SER A 13 -16.53 10.51 -5.41
N SER A 14 -15.64 11.07 -6.22
CA SER A 14 -15.15 10.43 -7.46
C SER A 14 -14.39 9.14 -7.19
N ILE A 15 -13.49 9.12 -6.20
CA ILE A 15 -12.77 7.91 -5.78
C ILE A 15 -13.76 6.85 -5.28
N SER A 16 -14.69 7.22 -4.42
CA SER A 16 -15.69 6.30 -3.87
C SER A 16 -16.53 5.66 -4.98
N LEU A 17 -16.99 6.46 -5.93
CA LEU A 17 -17.78 5.97 -7.07
C LEU A 17 -16.95 5.03 -7.96
N LYS A 18 -15.69 5.36 -8.23
CA LYS A 18 -14.78 4.48 -8.99
C LYS A 18 -14.59 3.15 -8.28
N LEU A 19 -14.21 3.17 -7.00
CA LEU A 19 -13.99 1.96 -6.21
C LEU A 19 -15.25 1.10 -6.11
N SER A 20 -16.41 1.70 -5.92
CA SER A 20 -17.66 0.94 -5.86
C SER A 20 -17.97 0.21 -7.17
N ARG A 21 -17.69 0.83 -8.31
CA ARG A 21 -17.87 0.19 -9.63
C ARG A 21 -16.84 -0.88 -9.92
N ASP A 22 -15.59 -0.64 -9.59
CA ASP A 22 -14.51 -1.61 -9.80
C ASP A 22 -14.70 -2.88 -8.92
N LEU A 23 -15.17 -2.69 -7.69
CA LEU A 23 -15.22 -3.76 -6.68
C LEU A 23 -16.60 -4.44 -6.56
N SER A 24 -17.65 -3.90 -7.17
CA SER A 24 -18.99 -4.49 -7.07
C SER A 24 -19.08 -5.88 -7.71
N GLN A 25 -20.07 -6.66 -7.25
CA GLN A 25 -20.44 -7.97 -7.78
C GLN A 25 -21.95 -8.15 -7.72
N SER A 26 -22.50 -8.83 -8.73
CA SER A 26 -23.96 -9.02 -8.87
C SER A 26 -24.62 -9.78 -7.70
N TRP A 27 -23.85 -10.60 -6.97
CA TRP A 27 -24.35 -11.41 -5.84
C TRP A 27 -24.12 -10.74 -4.47
N SER A 28 -23.50 -9.58 -4.40
CA SER A 28 -23.05 -8.94 -3.15
C SER A 28 -23.84 -7.67 -2.82
N PHE A 29 -23.11 -6.62 -2.47
CA PHE A 29 -23.68 -5.30 -2.19
C PHE A 29 -24.06 -4.61 -3.50
N SER A 30 -25.20 -3.93 -3.53
CA SER A 30 -25.53 -3.05 -4.67
C SER A 30 -24.51 -1.90 -4.75
N ASP A 31 -24.21 -1.45 -5.96
CA ASP A 31 -23.25 -0.36 -6.21
C ASP A 31 -23.55 0.87 -5.34
N LYS A 32 -24.82 1.20 -5.15
CA LYS A 32 -25.24 2.33 -4.30
C LYS A 32 -24.87 2.12 -2.84
N LYS A 33 -25.10 0.92 -2.28
CA LYS A 33 -24.74 0.62 -0.88
C LYS A 33 -23.23 0.63 -0.72
N LEU A 34 -22.51 0.02 -1.64
CA LEU A 34 -21.05 -0.05 -1.61
C LEU A 34 -20.46 1.35 -1.69
N ASN A 35 -20.94 2.19 -2.63
CA ASN A 35 -20.50 3.57 -2.74
C ASN A 35 -20.76 4.37 -1.45
N THR A 36 -21.96 4.25 -0.86
CA THR A 36 -22.28 4.94 0.39
C THR A 36 -21.34 4.54 1.53
N SER A 37 -21.02 3.25 1.64
CA SER A 37 -20.13 2.72 2.69
C SER A 37 -18.67 3.15 2.48
N ILE A 38 -18.18 3.11 1.25
CA ILE A 38 -16.83 3.57 0.90
C ILE A 38 -16.74 5.08 1.15
N LEU A 39 -17.69 5.86 0.68
CA LEU A 39 -17.72 7.32 0.84
C LEU A 39 -17.70 7.73 2.32
N LYS A 40 -18.48 7.03 3.16
CA LYS A 40 -18.46 7.24 4.61
C LYS A 40 -17.06 7.08 5.20
N ALA A 41 -16.34 6.06 4.80
CA ALA A 41 -14.97 5.81 5.27
C ALA A 41 -13.99 6.87 4.77
N LEU A 42 -14.02 7.18 3.47
CA LEU A 42 -13.06 8.08 2.85
C LEU A 42 -13.25 9.55 3.25
N ASN A 43 -14.43 9.94 3.73
CA ASN A 43 -14.71 11.27 4.27
C ASN A 43 -14.23 11.50 5.71
N ILE A 44 -13.63 10.50 6.38
CA ILE A 44 -12.97 10.72 7.65
C ILE A 44 -11.72 11.58 7.41
N ALA A 45 -11.59 12.68 8.16
CA ALA A 45 -10.56 13.71 7.93
C ALA A 45 -9.13 13.17 7.79
N ASP A 46 -8.74 12.24 8.67
CA ASP A 46 -7.41 11.63 8.61
C ASP A 46 -7.24 10.74 7.36
N ILE A 47 -8.29 10.04 6.95
CA ILE A 47 -8.28 9.21 5.73
C ILE A 47 -8.23 10.09 4.49
N SER A 48 -9.05 11.14 4.41
CA SER A 48 -9.02 12.09 3.29
C SER A 48 -7.64 12.73 3.13
N LYS A 49 -7.01 13.11 4.23
CA LYS A 49 -5.63 13.64 4.21
C LYS A 49 -4.61 12.59 3.75
N ALA A 50 -4.76 11.34 4.18
CA ALA A 50 -3.90 10.26 3.72
C ALA A 50 -4.04 10.01 2.21
N ILE A 51 -5.27 10.04 1.67
CA ILE A 51 -5.55 9.92 0.24
C ILE A 51 -4.82 11.00 -0.57
N GLU A 52 -4.88 12.26 -0.11
CA GLU A 52 -4.17 13.37 -0.75
C GLU A 52 -2.66 13.15 -0.75
N MET A 53 -2.09 12.70 0.36
CA MET A 53 -0.66 12.42 0.48
C MET A 53 -0.23 11.22 -0.37
N ASP A 54 -1.04 10.16 -0.45
CA ASP A 54 -0.79 9.00 -1.29
C ASP A 54 -0.82 9.37 -2.78
N LEU A 55 -1.78 10.21 -3.18
CA LEU A 55 -1.86 10.74 -4.54
C LEU A 55 -0.59 11.52 -4.92
N ASN A 56 -0.18 12.43 -4.04
CA ASN A 56 1.02 13.23 -4.24
C ASN A 56 2.29 12.36 -4.26
N ALA A 57 2.32 11.27 -3.48
CA ALA A 57 3.43 10.32 -3.49
C ALA A 57 3.59 9.66 -4.86
N VAL A 58 2.50 9.21 -5.49
CA VAL A 58 2.57 8.64 -6.85
C VAL A 58 3.06 9.67 -7.86
N ILE A 59 2.47 10.87 -7.88
CA ILE A 59 2.81 11.92 -8.86
C ILE A 59 4.26 12.38 -8.73
N SER A 60 4.78 12.46 -7.50
CA SER A 60 6.13 12.96 -7.25
C SER A 60 7.23 11.92 -7.44
N ARG A 61 6.89 10.61 -7.34
CA ARG A 61 7.89 9.53 -7.33
C ARG A 61 7.89 8.68 -8.59
N ASP A 62 6.78 8.62 -9.32
CA ASP A 62 6.67 7.87 -10.57
C ASP A 62 6.92 8.79 -11.77
N PRO A 63 8.08 8.67 -12.44
CA PRO A 63 8.40 9.52 -13.59
C PRO A 63 7.48 9.28 -14.81
N ALA A 64 6.72 8.17 -14.83
CA ALA A 64 5.76 7.88 -15.90
C ALA A 64 4.39 8.52 -15.66
N THR A 65 4.13 9.03 -14.46
CA THR A 65 2.84 9.63 -14.08
C THR A 65 2.96 11.16 -14.02
N ASN A 66 2.16 11.87 -14.82
CA ASN A 66 2.27 13.32 -14.96
C ASN A 66 1.10 14.10 -14.34
N THR A 67 -0.04 13.45 -14.11
CA THR A 67 -1.26 14.15 -13.68
C THR A 67 -2.05 13.40 -12.60
N VAL A 68 -2.78 14.17 -11.79
CA VAL A 68 -3.77 13.65 -10.84
C VAL A 68 -4.77 12.71 -11.52
N LEU A 69 -5.22 13.09 -12.73
CA LEU A 69 -6.22 12.33 -13.47
C LEU A 69 -5.71 10.95 -13.90
N GLU A 70 -4.45 10.86 -14.35
CA GLU A 70 -3.80 9.59 -14.71
C GLU A 70 -3.70 8.67 -13.49
N THR A 71 -3.21 9.18 -12.36
CA THR A 71 -3.14 8.41 -11.10
C THR A 71 -4.51 7.91 -10.68
N PHE A 72 -5.51 8.81 -10.64
CA PHE A 72 -6.87 8.48 -10.23
C PHE A 72 -7.50 7.39 -11.12
N LEU A 73 -7.36 7.51 -12.44
CA LEU A 73 -8.03 6.60 -13.37
C LEU A 73 -7.30 5.27 -13.57
N PHE A 74 -5.98 5.29 -13.59
CA PHE A 74 -5.19 4.17 -14.13
C PHE A 74 -4.21 3.55 -13.14
N SER A 75 -3.84 4.21 -12.02
CA SER A 75 -2.99 3.60 -11.01
C SER A 75 -3.79 2.61 -10.16
N LYS A 76 -3.59 1.32 -10.43
CA LYS A 76 -4.23 0.28 -9.62
C LYS A 76 -3.70 0.20 -8.20
N GLY A 77 -2.42 0.55 -7.98
CA GLY A 77 -1.82 0.60 -6.65
C GLY A 77 -2.46 1.68 -5.79
N PHE A 78 -2.69 2.86 -6.36
CA PHE A 78 -3.45 3.92 -5.69
C PHE A 78 -4.87 3.45 -5.36
N SER A 79 -5.59 2.86 -6.34
CA SER A 79 -6.95 2.36 -6.12
C SER A 79 -7.03 1.28 -5.04
N ALA A 80 -6.08 0.33 -5.04
CA ALA A 80 -5.99 -0.73 -4.04
C ALA A 80 -5.73 -0.19 -2.63
N LEU A 81 -4.87 0.81 -2.51
CA LEU A 81 -4.59 1.46 -1.22
C LEU A 81 -5.83 2.18 -0.67
N GLN A 82 -6.59 2.86 -1.53
CA GLN A 82 -7.82 3.53 -1.07
C GLN A 82 -8.94 2.51 -0.74
N ALA A 83 -9.02 1.39 -1.46
CA ALA A 83 -9.89 0.28 -1.10
C ALA A 83 -9.52 -0.31 0.28
N TYR A 84 -8.21 -0.46 0.57
CA TYR A 84 -7.73 -0.85 1.89
C TYR A 84 -8.15 0.16 2.96
N ARG A 85 -7.99 1.48 2.75
CA ARG A 85 -8.39 2.50 3.74
C ARG A 85 -9.88 2.39 4.10
N ALA A 86 -10.73 2.16 3.11
CA ALA A 86 -12.15 1.90 3.35
C ALA A 86 -12.37 0.58 4.11
N SER A 87 -11.65 -0.48 3.74
CA SER A 87 -11.70 -1.78 4.41
C SER A 87 -11.26 -1.70 5.87
N ASN A 88 -10.14 -1.01 6.15
CA ASN A 88 -9.61 -0.79 7.51
C ASN A 88 -10.59 -0.01 8.40
N TYR A 89 -11.27 1.00 7.86
CA TYR A 89 -12.30 1.72 8.58
C TYR A 89 -13.42 0.80 9.08
N HIS A 90 -13.92 -0.10 8.22
CA HIS A 90 -14.96 -1.05 8.55
C HIS A 90 -14.48 -2.24 9.39
N TRP A 91 -13.17 -2.50 9.43
CA TRP A 91 -12.58 -3.57 10.23
C TRP A 91 -12.82 -3.40 11.73
N LYS A 92 -12.88 -2.17 12.24
CA LYS A 92 -13.11 -1.87 13.66
C LYS A 92 -14.40 -2.50 14.20
N ASP A 93 -15.42 -2.61 13.36
CA ASP A 93 -16.72 -3.20 13.68
C ASP A 93 -16.78 -4.69 13.30
N GLN A 94 -15.67 -5.29 12.85
CA GLN A 94 -15.58 -6.65 12.29
C GLN A 94 -16.65 -6.91 11.20
N ASP A 95 -16.97 -5.89 10.42
CA ASP A 95 -17.96 -5.94 9.36
C ASP A 95 -17.48 -6.83 8.20
N LEU A 96 -18.35 -7.71 7.71
CA LEU A 96 -18.10 -8.52 6.51
C LEU A 96 -17.72 -7.68 5.29
N LEU A 97 -18.09 -6.40 5.27
CA LEU A 97 -17.69 -5.48 4.23
C LEU A 97 -16.17 -5.30 4.15
N SER A 98 -15.46 -5.35 5.29
CA SER A 98 -14.00 -5.25 5.31
C SER A 98 -13.33 -6.41 4.56
N TYR A 99 -13.77 -7.63 4.81
CA TYR A 99 -13.30 -8.82 4.09
C TYR A 99 -13.71 -8.81 2.62
N PHE A 100 -14.92 -8.34 2.33
CA PHE A 100 -15.38 -8.19 0.96
C PHE A 100 -14.49 -7.24 0.16
N LEU A 101 -14.18 -6.06 0.70
CA LEU A 101 -13.30 -5.08 0.06
C LEU A 101 -11.88 -5.63 -0.15
N GLN A 102 -11.31 -6.32 0.85
CA GLN A 102 -10.02 -7.01 0.73
C GLN A 102 -10.04 -8.03 -0.40
N SER A 103 -11.01 -8.96 -0.37
CA SER A 103 -11.13 -10.03 -1.37
C SER A 103 -11.30 -9.46 -2.79
N ARG A 104 -12.12 -8.41 -2.95
CA ARG A 104 -12.31 -7.78 -4.25
C ARG A 104 -11.08 -7.03 -4.72
N SER A 105 -10.40 -6.31 -3.84
CA SER A 105 -9.12 -5.65 -4.16
C SER A 105 -8.08 -6.66 -4.65
N SER A 106 -7.98 -7.81 -3.97
CA SER A 106 -7.09 -8.90 -4.39
C SER A 106 -7.43 -9.43 -5.79
N GLN A 107 -8.72 -9.61 -6.10
CA GLN A 107 -9.17 -10.13 -7.40
C GLN A 107 -9.03 -9.10 -8.53
N VAL A 108 -9.38 -7.85 -8.28
CA VAL A 108 -9.44 -6.79 -9.31
C VAL A 108 -8.09 -6.12 -9.53
N TYR A 109 -7.39 -5.80 -8.46
CA TYR A 109 -6.11 -5.07 -8.53
C TYR A 109 -4.89 -5.96 -8.38
N GLY A 110 -5.06 -7.22 -7.95
CA GLY A 110 -3.95 -8.12 -7.65
C GLY A 110 -3.16 -7.71 -6.40
N VAL A 111 -3.82 -7.04 -5.45
CA VAL A 111 -3.21 -6.49 -4.21
C VAL A 111 -4.01 -6.98 -3.01
N ASP A 112 -3.36 -7.74 -2.15
CA ASP A 112 -3.95 -8.34 -0.95
C ASP A 112 -3.42 -7.64 0.30
N ILE A 113 -4.20 -6.74 0.86
CA ILE A 113 -3.89 -6.04 2.12
C ILE A 113 -4.91 -6.42 3.17
N HIS A 114 -4.46 -7.05 4.25
CA HIS A 114 -5.36 -7.40 5.34
C HIS A 114 -5.93 -6.14 6.00
N PRO A 115 -7.25 -6.07 6.25
CA PRO A 115 -7.89 -4.86 6.77
C PRO A 115 -7.39 -4.43 8.16
N ALA A 116 -6.84 -5.34 8.96
CA ALA A 116 -6.24 -5.04 10.27
C ALA A 116 -4.83 -4.43 10.19
N ALA A 117 -4.15 -4.51 9.04
CA ALA A 117 -2.84 -3.90 8.88
C ALA A 117 -2.89 -2.39 9.20
N SER A 118 -1.81 -1.84 9.71
CA SER A 118 -1.68 -0.40 9.98
C SER A 118 -0.81 0.25 8.91
N ILE A 119 -1.38 1.15 8.11
CA ILE A 119 -0.65 1.82 7.02
C ILE A 119 -0.78 3.34 7.19
N GLY A 120 0.35 4.01 7.24
CA GLY A 120 0.49 5.45 7.31
C GLY A 120 0.03 6.17 6.03
N LYS A 121 0.60 7.29 5.73
CA LYS A 121 0.24 8.19 4.61
C LYS A 121 1.46 8.55 3.77
N GLY A 122 1.21 9.06 2.56
CA GLY A 122 2.30 9.28 1.61
C GLY A 122 2.87 7.96 1.10
N ILE A 123 2.03 6.93 0.96
CA ILE A 123 2.44 5.61 0.51
C ILE A 123 2.30 5.50 -1.01
N MET A 124 3.31 4.96 -1.66
CA MET A 124 3.24 4.59 -3.07
C MET A 124 3.28 3.06 -3.21
N LEU A 125 2.27 2.49 -3.87
CA LEU A 125 2.28 1.10 -4.34
C LEU A 125 2.48 1.14 -5.86
N ASP A 126 3.72 0.91 -6.31
CA ASP A 126 4.05 1.00 -7.73
C ASP A 126 3.87 -0.35 -8.44
N HIS A 127 3.26 -0.32 -9.64
CA HIS A 127 2.80 -1.49 -10.40
C HIS A 127 1.88 -2.43 -9.60
N ALA A 128 2.13 -2.60 -8.35
CA ALA A 128 1.37 -3.21 -7.26
C ALA A 128 0.98 -4.69 -7.42
N THR A 129 1.00 -5.29 -8.62
CA THR A 129 0.60 -6.69 -8.84
C THR A 129 1.35 -7.63 -7.91
N GLY A 130 0.59 -8.44 -7.13
CA GLY A 130 1.16 -9.45 -6.25
C GLY A 130 1.73 -8.92 -4.93
N ILE A 131 1.41 -7.68 -4.55
CA ILE A 131 1.67 -7.19 -3.19
C ILE A 131 0.76 -7.93 -2.21
N VAL A 132 1.35 -8.43 -1.13
CA VAL A 132 0.63 -9.06 0.00
C VAL A 132 1.10 -8.40 1.29
N ILE A 133 0.17 -7.86 2.08
CA ILE A 133 0.43 -7.23 3.38
C ILE A 133 -0.41 -7.93 4.44
N GLY A 134 0.24 -8.62 5.36
CA GLY A 134 -0.39 -9.44 6.39
C GLY A 134 -1.00 -8.63 7.54
N GLU A 135 -1.82 -9.30 8.33
CA GLU A 135 -2.73 -8.76 9.36
C GLU A 135 -2.07 -7.80 10.36
N THR A 136 -0.91 -8.14 10.89
CA THR A 136 -0.23 -7.37 11.94
C THR A 136 0.90 -6.51 11.41
N SER A 137 0.99 -6.32 10.08
CA SER A 137 1.97 -5.43 9.47
C SER A 137 1.74 -3.99 9.88
N VAL A 138 2.85 -3.28 10.11
CA VAL A 138 2.85 -1.83 10.30
C VAL A 138 3.71 -1.21 9.22
N ILE A 139 3.18 -0.22 8.52
CA ILE A 139 3.87 0.57 7.52
C ILE A 139 3.70 2.03 7.90
N GLU A 140 4.80 2.69 8.21
CA GLU A 140 4.80 4.11 8.56
C GLU A 140 4.71 5.01 7.31
N ASP A 141 4.80 6.32 7.50
CA ASP A 141 4.66 7.32 6.43
C ASP A 141 5.78 7.25 5.39
N ASP A 142 5.50 7.74 4.20
CA ASP A 142 6.48 7.98 3.13
C ASP A 142 7.20 6.72 2.60
N VAL A 143 6.57 5.56 2.70
CA VAL A 143 7.09 4.28 2.19
C VAL A 143 6.68 4.06 0.74
N SER A 144 7.61 3.52 -0.07
CA SER A 144 7.33 3.05 -1.44
C SER A 144 7.52 1.54 -1.54
N ILE A 145 6.53 0.85 -2.12
CA ILE A 145 6.49 -0.61 -2.25
C ILE A 145 6.20 -0.99 -3.70
N PHE A 146 7.02 -1.86 -4.25
CA PHE A 146 6.91 -2.30 -5.63
C PHE A 146 6.20 -3.66 -5.75
N GLN A 147 5.81 -4.02 -6.98
CA GLN A 147 5.10 -5.26 -7.29
C GLN A 147 5.77 -6.50 -6.71
N GLY A 148 4.96 -7.48 -6.36
CA GLY A 148 5.41 -8.79 -5.88
C GLY A 148 6.00 -8.80 -4.48
N VAL A 149 5.97 -7.68 -3.74
CA VAL A 149 6.42 -7.61 -2.35
C VAL A 149 5.46 -8.37 -1.43
N THR A 150 6.01 -9.09 -0.46
CA THR A 150 5.24 -9.76 0.60
C THR A 150 5.74 -9.31 1.96
N LEU A 151 4.84 -8.78 2.78
CA LEU A 151 5.01 -8.60 4.22
C LEU A 151 4.24 -9.72 4.92
N GLY A 152 4.91 -10.84 5.15
CA GLY A 152 4.31 -12.11 5.59
C GLY A 152 4.73 -12.54 6.99
N GLY A 153 3.97 -13.46 7.57
CA GLY A 153 4.38 -14.19 8.77
C GLY A 153 5.19 -15.44 8.41
N THR A 154 5.86 -16.05 9.41
CA THR A 154 6.59 -17.31 9.24
C THR A 154 5.67 -18.55 9.31
N GLY A 155 4.40 -18.36 9.64
CA GLY A 155 3.41 -19.44 9.81
C GLY A 155 3.50 -20.19 11.14
N LYS A 156 4.42 -19.83 12.03
CA LYS A 156 4.63 -20.50 13.33
C LYS A 156 4.16 -19.71 14.53
N GLU A 157 3.97 -18.39 14.38
CA GLU A 157 3.64 -17.47 15.45
C GLU A 157 2.17 -17.11 15.45
N ILE A 158 1.59 -16.96 16.63
CA ILE A 158 0.23 -16.44 16.87
C ILE A 158 0.38 -15.00 17.39
N GLY A 159 -0.51 -14.11 16.97
CA GLY A 159 -0.50 -12.72 17.40
C GLY A 159 0.35 -11.84 16.46
N ASP A 160 1.25 -11.04 17.00
CA ASP A 160 2.08 -10.12 16.23
C ASP A 160 3.21 -10.88 15.49
N ARG A 161 3.04 -11.04 14.18
CA ARG A 161 3.86 -11.93 13.36
C ARG A 161 4.26 -11.38 11.99
N HIS A 162 3.97 -10.12 11.71
CA HIS A 162 4.25 -9.50 10.43
C HIS A 162 5.21 -8.32 10.57
N PRO A 163 5.90 -7.92 9.49
CA PRO A 163 6.93 -6.88 9.52
C PRO A 163 6.45 -5.50 9.98
N LYS A 164 7.38 -4.74 10.55
CA LYS A 164 7.24 -3.32 10.92
C LYS A 164 8.16 -2.50 10.02
N VAL A 165 7.58 -1.79 9.09
CA VAL A 165 8.28 -0.95 8.11
C VAL A 165 8.25 0.48 8.58
N ARG A 166 9.42 1.03 8.91
CA ARG A 166 9.54 2.40 9.41
C ARG A 166 9.47 3.41 8.28
N LYS A 167 9.40 4.68 8.66
CA LYS A 167 9.25 5.81 7.76
C LYS A 167 10.30 5.84 6.65
N GLY A 168 9.89 6.24 5.45
CA GLY A 168 10.79 6.52 4.34
C GLY A 168 11.53 5.32 3.74
N VAL A 169 11.09 4.11 4.04
CA VAL A 169 11.68 2.87 3.52
C VAL A 169 11.31 2.67 2.05
N LEU A 170 12.26 2.16 1.26
CA LEU A 170 12.05 1.67 -0.10
C LEU A 170 12.09 0.14 -0.14
N ILE A 171 11.01 -0.50 -0.59
CA ILE A 171 10.96 -1.95 -0.78
C ILE A 171 10.81 -2.25 -2.27
N SER A 172 11.93 -2.71 -2.87
CA SER A 172 11.98 -2.97 -4.31
C SER A 172 11.25 -4.24 -4.70
N SER A 173 11.04 -4.41 -6.01
CA SER A 173 10.19 -5.45 -6.61
C SER A 173 10.54 -6.86 -6.15
N GLY A 174 9.50 -7.64 -5.84
CA GLY A 174 9.62 -9.06 -5.52
C GLY A 174 10.24 -9.40 -4.16
N ALA A 175 10.60 -8.42 -3.33
CA ALA A 175 11.15 -8.68 -2.00
C ALA A 175 10.15 -9.41 -1.09
N LYS A 176 10.65 -10.31 -0.25
CA LYS A 176 9.87 -11.05 0.76
C LYS A 176 10.42 -10.73 2.14
N ILE A 177 9.60 -10.14 2.98
CA ILE A 177 9.95 -9.79 4.36
C ILE A 177 9.07 -10.65 5.25
N LEU A 178 9.67 -11.56 6.03
CA LEU A 178 8.94 -12.61 6.70
C LEU A 178 9.23 -12.61 8.22
N GLY A 179 8.16 -12.64 9.00
CA GLY A 179 8.21 -12.63 10.45
C GLY A 179 7.98 -11.24 11.05
N ASN A 180 7.96 -11.19 12.38
CA ASN A 180 7.88 -9.92 13.11
C ASN A 180 9.26 -9.24 13.16
N VAL A 181 9.72 -8.78 12.00
CA VAL A 181 11.01 -8.11 11.84
C VAL A 181 10.82 -6.61 11.64
N GLU A 182 11.78 -5.83 12.08
CA GLU A 182 11.78 -4.38 11.91
C GLU A 182 12.66 -3.95 10.74
N ILE A 183 12.11 -3.14 9.85
CA ILE A 183 12.82 -2.46 8.77
C ILE A 183 13.00 -1.01 9.18
N GLY A 184 14.21 -0.65 9.57
CA GLY A 184 14.54 0.66 10.15
C GLY A 184 14.28 1.82 9.20
N GLU A 185 14.15 3.02 9.77
CA GLU A 185 13.85 4.25 9.03
C GLU A 185 14.84 4.48 7.90
N GLY A 186 14.34 4.85 6.73
CA GLY A 186 15.17 5.14 5.56
C GLY A 186 15.98 3.94 5.06
N ALA A 187 15.65 2.70 5.45
CA ALA A 187 16.29 1.52 4.91
C ALA A 187 15.83 1.23 3.47
N LYS A 188 16.63 0.45 2.75
CA LYS A 188 16.40 0.06 1.37
C LYS A 188 16.48 -1.45 1.22
N ILE A 189 15.42 -2.06 0.72
CA ILE A 189 15.36 -3.49 0.44
C ILE A 189 15.50 -3.70 -1.07
N ALA A 190 16.58 -4.32 -1.49
CA ALA A 190 16.86 -4.59 -2.90
C ALA A 190 15.87 -5.59 -3.51
N ALA A 191 15.69 -5.51 -4.83
CA ALA A 191 14.77 -6.36 -5.56
C ALA A 191 15.06 -7.87 -5.36
N GLY A 192 13.99 -8.67 -5.19
CA GLY A 192 14.07 -10.11 -5.01
C GLY A 192 14.67 -10.59 -3.69
N SER A 193 14.97 -9.71 -2.74
CA SER A 193 15.56 -10.07 -1.46
C SER A 193 14.59 -10.82 -0.55
N VAL A 194 15.11 -11.74 0.26
CA VAL A 194 14.37 -12.43 1.33
C VAL A 194 14.92 -11.99 2.69
N VAL A 195 14.17 -11.13 3.37
CA VAL A 195 14.54 -10.53 4.65
C VAL A 195 13.92 -11.35 5.78
N LEU A 196 14.77 -11.85 6.69
CA LEU A 196 14.38 -12.71 7.81
C LEU A 196 14.84 -12.15 9.17
N ASP A 197 15.63 -11.08 9.15
CA ASP A 197 16.20 -10.42 10.33
C ASP A 197 15.91 -8.92 10.25
N ASP A 198 16.02 -8.23 11.39
CA ASP A 198 15.88 -6.77 11.44
C ASP A 198 16.91 -6.07 10.54
N VAL A 199 16.46 -4.98 9.90
CA VAL A 199 17.29 -4.13 9.05
C VAL A 199 17.52 -2.81 9.78
N PRO A 200 18.78 -2.44 10.07
CA PRO A 200 19.07 -1.16 10.74
C PRO A 200 18.69 0.04 9.86
N GLU A 201 18.50 1.19 10.50
CA GLU A 201 18.20 2.46 9.84
C GLU A 201 19.24 2.80 8.76
N HIS A 202 18.75 3.33 7.63
CA HIS A 202 19.57 3.78 6.51
C HIS A 202 20.52 2.71 5.93
N MET A 203 20.23 1.42 6.12
CA MET A 203 20.99 0.35 5.51
C MET A 203 20.29 -0.20 4.26
N THR A 204 21.12 -0.59 3.29
CA THR A 204 20.67 -1.35 2.12
C THR A 204 20.93 -2.82 2.36
N VAL A 205 19.91 -3.67 2.17
CA VAL A 205 20.04 -5.12 2.23
C VAL A 205 19.68 -5.77 0.90
N ALA A 206 20.38 -6.85 0.56
CA ALA A 206 20.18 -7.60 -0.68
C ALA A 206 20.43 -9.10 -0.50
N GLY A 207 19.82 -9.93 -1.34
CA GLY A 207 20.08 -11.36 -1.46
C GLY A 207 19.07 -12.28 -0.77
N VAL A 208 19.36 -13.59 -0.79
CA VAL A 208 18.53 -14.68 -0.24
C VAL A 208 19.42 -15.64 0.56
N PRO A 209 19.40 -15.60 1.92
CA PRO A 209 18.77 -14.57 2.73
C PRO A 209 19.46 -13.20 2.56
N ALA A 210 18.71 -12.12 2.81
CA ALA A 210 19.23 -10.77 2.65
C ALA A 210 20.32 -10.46 3.70
N LYS A 211 21.36 -9.73 3.25
CA LYS A 211 22.44 -9.24 4.12
C LYS A 211 22.66 -7.75 3.84
N VAL A 212 23.19 -7.04 4.82
CA VAL A 212 23.60 -5.65 4.65
C VAL A 212 24.71 -5.59 3.59
N VAL A 213 24.47 -4.81 2.53
CA VAL A 213 25.43 -4.62 1.42
C VAL A 213 26.01 -3.22 1.39
N GLY A 214 25.40 -2.26 2.11
CA GLY A 214 25.91 -0.90 2.20
C GLY A 214 25.02 -0.01 3.04
N LYS A 215 25.42 1.24 3.18
CA LYS A 215 24.62 2.30 3.76
C LYS A 215 24.03 3.14 2.61
N THR A 216 22.73 3.44 2.66
CA THR A 216 22.16 4.32 1.65
C THR A 216 22.60 5.78 1.88
N SER A 217 22.99 6.47 0.81
CA SER A 217 23.27 7.92 0.82
C SER A 217 21.99 8.74 0.89
N MET A 218 20.86 8.15 0.52
CA MET A 218 19.56 8.79 0.50
C MET A 218 19.05 9.00 1.92
N LYS A 219 18.53 10.20 2.18
CA LYS A 219 17.88 10.48 3.45
C LYS A 219 16.54 9.75 3.58
N THR A 220 15.80 9.67 2.50
CA THR A 220 14.44 9.09 2.46
C THR A 220 14.26 8.29 1.17
N PRO A 221 14.84 7.07 1.09
CA PRO A 221 14.80 6.24 -0.13
C PRO A 221 13.38 6.01 -0.66
N GLY A 222 12.39 5.90 0.24
CA GLY A 222 10.98 5.75 -0.13
C GLY A 222 10.41 6.92 -0.92
N THR A 223 10.97 8.13 -0.79
CA THR A 223 10.53 9.31 -1.55
C THR A 223 11.41 9.59 -2.76
N GLU A 224 12.67 9.16 -2.74
CA GLU A 224 13.63 9.37 -3.82
C GLU A 224 13.54 8.29 -4.91
N VAL A 225 13.13 7.07 -4.52
CA VAL A 225 12.86 5.92 -5.40
C VAL A 225 14.00 5.59 -6.35
N ASP A 226 15.22 5.61 -5.86
CA ASP A 226 16.40 5.14 -6.58
C ASP A 226 16.74 3.70 -6.15
N HIS A 227 16.78 2.78 -7.10
CA HIS A 227 17.06 1.35 -6.89
C HIS A 227 18.54 0.98 -6.99
N THR A 228 19.44 1.93 -7.24
CA THR A 228 20.88 1.68 -7.36
C THR A 228 21.42 1.16 -6.03
N ILE A 229 22.23 0.10 -6.07
CA ILE A 229 22.97 -0.41 -4.91
C ILE A 229 24.35 0.24 -4.94
N GLU A 230 24.65 1.05 -3.93
CA GLU A 230 25.97 1.64 -3.79
C GLU A 230 26.93 0.57 -3.22
N GLU A 231 27.96 0.21 -3.97
CA GLU A 231 29.04 -0.65 -3.50
C GLU A 231 29.96 0.17 -2.57
N ASN A 232 30.23 -0.36 -1.36
CA ASN A 232 31.19 0.20 -0.41
C ASN A 232 32.64 -0.11 -0.80
#